data_3108d70a323f572d41b725d0aa847129
#
_entry.id   3108d70a323f572d41b725d0aa847129
#
_cell.length_a   1.000
_cell.length_b   1.000
_cell.length_c   1.000
_cell.angle_alpha   90.00
_cell.angle_beta   90.00
_cell.angle_gamma   90.00
#
_symmetry.space_group_name_H-M   'P 1'
#
loop_
_entity.id
_entity.type
_entity.pdbx_description
1 polymer ?
#
loop_
_entity_poly.entity_id
_entity_poly.type
_entity_poly.pdbx_seq_one_letter_code
_entity_poly.pdbx_strand_id
1 'polypeptide(L)'
;IIPLGQAKSGNDLPPLIMVKSDGAVMYAATDLATIEERMDEFHPDAILYVVDTRQALHFEQVFTGARKIGLADGVSLEHLGFGTINGTDNKPFKTRDGGIPTLRYLIDTAVRAARKKMEAGEMGRDLTPAEQDKIAHIVGVSALKFADLSNERMKNYIFDEDKLTSTEGKTGPYLLYAMVRMKSVLAKMQATATLSPDDAVRITDPAERHLLLRLYALPDSVQTAYDNRAPHVLADYLFKLAQDFNLFYHDCPIKGADPETQKSRLTLTKYTLHVASTIADVLGLTVPDKM
;
A
#
# COMPACT_ATOMS: atom_id res chain seq x y z
N ILE A 1 5.44 7.94 -38.66
CA ILE A 1 6.33 6.92 -38.08
C ILE A 1 7.56 7.62 -37.51
N ILE A 2 7.95 7.27 -36.28
CA ILE A 2 9.19 7.75 -35.62
C ILE A 2 10.17 6.56 -35.58
N PRO A 3 11.33 6.62 -36.29
CA PRO A 3 12.38 5.62 -36.15
C PRO A 3 13.03 5.74 -34.77
N LEU A 4 13.11 4.66 -34.01
CA LEU A 4 13.57 4.74 -32.60
C LEU A 4 15.07 4.47 -32.42
N GLY A 5 15.66 3.56 -33.20
CA GLY A 5 17.02 3.09 -33.02
C GLY A 5 17.09 1.96 -31.99
N GLN A 6 18.14 1.91 -31.17
CA GLN A 6 18.36 0.82 -30.22
C GLN A 6 17.68 1.06 -28.87
N ALA A 7 17.15 -0.03 -28.30
CA ALA A 7 16.66 -0.09 -26.92
C ALA A 7 17.82 0.07 -25.90
N LYS A 8 17.48 0.29 -24.63
CA LYS A 8 18.46 0.24 -23.53
C LYS A 8 19.18 -1.13 -23.44
N SER A 9 18.51 -2.20 -23.89
CA SER A 9 19.09 -3.56 -23.98
C SER A 9 20.08 -3.77 -25.10
N GLY A 10 20.26 -2.77 -25.99
CA GLY A 10 21.13 -2.86 -27.19
C GLY A 10 20.45 -3.49 -28.43
N ASN A 11 19.21 -3.96 -28.31
CA ASN A 11 18.43 -4.48 -29.45
C ASN A 11 17.77 -3.32 -30.21
N ASP A 12 17.54 -3.51 -31.53
CA ASP A 12 16.81 -2.53 -32.33
C ASP A 12 15.33 -2.48 -31.89
N LEU A 13 14.86 -1.27 -31.60
CA LEU A 13 13.45 -1.04 -31.31
C LEU A 13 12.67 -0.93 -32.64
N PRO A 14 11.53 -1.62 -32.76
CA PRO A 14 10.61 -1.38 -33.86
C PRO A 14 10.21 0.10 -33.90
N PRO A 15 10.04 0.69 -35.10
CA PRO A 15 9.65 2.11 -35.22
C PRO A 15 8.29 2.36 -34.58
N LEU A 16 8.12 3.55 -33.99
CA LEU A 16 6.84 3.94 -33.42
C LEU A 16 5.88 4.41 -34.50
N ILE A 17 4.81 3.65 -34.70
CA ILE A 17 3.78 3.98 -35.68
C ILE A 17 2.74 4.86 -35.03
N MET A 18 2.60 6.11 -35.52
CA MET A 18 1.65 7.11 -35.03
C MET A 18 0.29 6.97 -35.70
N VAL A 19 0.29 6.78 -37.02
CA VAL A 19 -0.90 6.67 -37.86
C VAL A 19 -0.69 5.53 -38.84
N LYS A 20 -1.68 4.65 -38.98
CA LYS A 20 -1.68 3.57 -39.97
C LYS A 20 -1.87 4.09 -41.39
N SER A 21 -1.65 3.23 -42.39
CA SER A 21 -1.87 3.55 -43.80
C SER A 21 -3.33 3.90 -44.15
N ASP A 22 -4.27 3.42 -43.35
CA ASP A 22 -5.71 3.70 -43.46
C ASP A 22 -6.15 4.97 -42.77
N GLY A 23 -5.21 5.73 -42.19
CA GLY A 23 -5.48 6.95 -41.44
C GLY A 23 -5.84 6.76 -39.95
N ALA A 24 -5.92 5.51 -39.45
CA ALA A 24 -6.23 5.25 -38.06
C ALA A 24 -5.08 5.68 -37.13
N VAL A 25 -5.40 6.46 -36.11
CA VAL A 25 -4.47 6.90 -35.06
C VAL A 25 -4.16 5.73 -34.13
N MET A 26 -2.87 5.51 -33.84
CA MET A 26 -2.42 4.46 -32.95
C MET A 26 -2.34 4.95 -31.51
N TYR A 27 -2.41 4.03 -30.54
CA TYR A 27 -2.22 4.33 -29.11
C TYR A 27 -0.94 5.10 -28.80
N ALA A 28 0.15 4.82 -29.55
CA ALA A 28 1.39 5.57 -29.40
C ALA A 28 1.25 7.07 -29.64
N ALA A 29 0.38 7.48 -30.57
CA ALA A 29 0.11 8.89 -30.82
C ALA A 29 -0.65 9.55 -29.67
N THR A 30 -1.63 8.85 -29.11
CA THR A 30 -2.39 9.35 -27.93
C THR A 30 -1.51 9.42 -26.68
N ASP A 31 -0.60 8.45 -26.49
CA ASP A 31 0.34 8.47 -25.37
C ASP A 31 1.34 9.63 -25.48
N LEU A 32 1.86 9.91 -26.69
CA LEU A 32 2.73 11.07 -26.89
C LEU A 32 1.98 12.40 -26.69
N ALA A 33 0.77 12.53 -27.18
CA ALA A 33 -0.07 13.70 -26.94
C ALA A 33 -0.36 13.89 -25.43
N THR A 34 -0.56 12.79 -24.70
CA THR A 34 -0.74 12.84 -23.25
C THR A 34 0.53 13.27 -22.51
N ILE A 35 1.72 12.88 -23.00
CA ILE A 35 2.99 13.36 -22.44
C ILE A 35 3.11 14.86 -22.68
N GLU A 36 2.86 15.35 -23.89
CA GLU A 36 2.87 16.77 -24.25
C GLU A 36 1.93 17.58 -23.34
N GLU A 37 0.66 17.17 -23.21
CA GLU A 37 -0.33 17.81 -22.34
C GLU A 37 0.16 17.87 -20.88
N ARG A 38 0.72 16.77 -20.34
CA ARG A 38 1.26 16.74 -18.97
C ARG A 38 2.47 17.64 -18.78
N MET A 39 3.34 17.73 -19.78
CA MET A 39 4.48 18.64 -19.75
C MET A 39 4.03 20.09 -19.69
N ASP A 40 3.01 20.45 -20.50
CA ASP A 40 2.49 21.81 -20.60
C ASP A 40 1.67 22.21 -19.35
N GLU A 41 0.89 21.27 -18.79
CA GLU A 41 -0.02 21.56 -17.67
C GLU A 41 0.69 21.48 -16.31
N PHE A 42 1.51 20.45 -16.07
CA PHE A 42 2.06 20.14 -14.74
C PHE A 42 3.53 20.46 -14.57
N HIS A 43 4.29 20.64 -15.64
CA HIS A 43 5.76 20.82 -15.60
C HIS A 43 6.47 19.83 -14.66
N PRO A 44 6.25 18.50 -14.84
CA PRO A 44 6.68 17.50 -13.88
C PRO A 44 8.18 17.20 -13.97
N ASP A 45 8.80 16.83 -12.84
CA ASP A 45 10.15 16.25 -12.81
C ASP A 45 10.14 14.77 -13.25
N ALA A 46 9.01 14.08 -13.05
CA ALA A 46 8.83 12.68 -13.42
C ALA A 46 7.38 12.35 -13.78
N ILE A 47 7.18 11.46 -14.76
CA ILE A 47 5.88 10.87 -15.09
C ILE A 47 5.97 9.36 -14.90
N LEU A 48 5.14 8.83 -13.97
CA LEU A 48 5.13 7.42 -13.60
C LEU A 48 3.93 6.72 -14.23
N TYR A 49 4.17 5.71 -15.07
CA TYR A 49 3.14 4.90 -15.72
C TYR A 49 2.99 3.57 -14.97
N VAL A 50 1.99 3.46 -14.11
CA VAL A 50 1.69 2.24 -13.37
C VAL A 50 0.79 1.34 -14.23
N VAL A 51 1.39 0.44 -14.98
CA VAL A 51 0.74 -0.38 -16.00
C VAL A 51 1.32 -1.80 -16.01
N ASP A 52 0.53 -2.79 -16.46
CA ASP A 52 0.92 -4.19 -16.57
C ASP A 52 2.29 -4.37 -17.27
N THR A 53 3.13 -5.27 -16.74
CA THR A 53 4.47 -5.58 -17.27
C THR A 53 4.46 -6.00 -18.74
N ARG A 54 3.36 -6.56 -19.24
CA ARG A 54 3.21 -6.96 -20.65
C ARG A 54 3.27 -5.78 -21.61
N GLN A 55 3.10 -4.54 -21.14
CA GLN A 55 3.18 -3.33 -21.95
C GLN A 55 4.58 -2.68 -21.94
N ALA A 56 5.59 -3.34 -21.38
CA ALA A 56 6.94 -2.78 -21.23
C ALA A 56 7.55 -2.31 -22.57
N LEU A 57 7.44 -3.11 -23.63
CA LEU A 57 7.95 -2.74 -24.95
C LEU A 57 7.24 -1.50 -25.51
N HIS A 58 5.92 -1.41 -25.34
CA HIS A 58 5.13 -0.25 -25.79
C HIS A 58 5.62 1.04 -25.11
N PHE A 59 5.78 1.02 -23.79
CA PHE A 59 6.26 2.20 -23.06
C PHE A 59 7.73 2.52 -23.35
N GLU A 60 8.58 1.51 -23.57
CA GLU A 60 9.95 1.75 -24.02
C GLU A 60 9.98 2.49 -25.37
N GLN A 61 9.12 2.08 -26.33
CA GLN A 61 8.97 2.77 -27.61
C GLN A 61 8.42 4.20 -27.46
N VAL A 62 7.36 4.38 -26.68
CA VAL A 62 6.73 5.70 -26.45
C VAL A 62 7.74 6.66 -25.79
N PHE A 63 8.42 6.24 -24.73
CA PHE A 63 9.40 7.08 -24.03
C PHE A 63 10.63 7.42 -24.88
N THR A 64 11.08 6.46 -25.69
CA THR A 64 12.17 6.71 -26.65
C THR A 64 11.73 7.70 -27.73
N GLY A 65 10.50 7.53 -28.23
CA GLY A 65 9.92 8.45 -29.20
C GLY A 65 9.74 9.87 -28.64
N ALA A 66 9.20 10.00 -27.42
CA ALA A 66 8.99 11.28 -26.73
C ALA A 66 10.32 12.05 -26.59
N ARG A 67 11.38 11.39 -26.11
CA ARG A 67 12.71 12.01 -25.99
C ARG A 67 13.28 12.40 -27.36
N LYS A 68 13.09 11.57 -28.38
CA LYS A 68 13.63 11.83 -29.72
C LYS A 68 13.02 13.04 -30.41
N ILE A 69 11.78 13.37 -30.08
CA ILE A 69 11.07 14.54 -30.63
C ILE A 69 11.04 15.73 -29.65
N GLY A 70 11.77 15.66 -28.52
CA GLY A 70 11.94 16.75 -27.57
C GLY A 70 10.74 17.02 -26.67
N LEU A 71 9.80 16.07 -26.51
CA LEU A 71 8.60 16.25 -25.65
C LEU A 71 8.90 16.11 -24.14
N ALA A 72 10.00 15.46 -23.76
CA ALA A 72 10.26 15.13 -22.36
C ALA A 72 11.73 15.38 -21.98
N ASP A 73 12.29 16.51 -22.42
CA ASP A 73 13.65 16.87 -22.10
C ASP A 73 13.81 17.21 -20.62
N GLY A 74 14.75 16.51 -19.95
CA GLY A 74 15.02 16.69 -18.52
C GLY A 74 14.02 16.02 -17.58
N VAL A 75 13.01 15.32 -18.10
CA VAL A 75 11.96 14.65 -17.30
C VAL A 75 12.15 13.14 -17.27
N SER A 76 11.98 12.54 -16.08
CA SER A 76 12.00 11.08 -15.95
C SER A 76 10.67 10.48 -16.42
N LEU A 77 10.71 9.59 -17.41
CA LEU A 77 9.60 8.76 -17.83
C LEU A 77 9.84 7.32 -17.36
N GLU A 78 9.01 6.82 -16.46
CA GLU A 78 9.19 5.50 -15.84
C GLU A 78 7.95 4.61 -16.06
N HIS A 79 8.16 3.41 -16.57
CA HIS A 79 7.14 2.35 -16.58
C HIS A 79 7.26 1.51 -15.32
N LEU A 80 6.28 1.62 -14.44
CA LEU A 80 6.17 0.86 -13.20
C LEU A 80 5.27 -0.35 -13.44
N GLY A 81 5.83 -1.37 -14.11
CA GLY A 81 5.11 -2.59 -14.44
C GLY A 81 4.65 -3.35 -13.19
N PHE A 82 3.50 -4.00 -13.24
CA PHE A 82 3.00 -4.89 -12.20
C PHE A 82 2.59 -6.26 -12.76
N GLY A 83 2.59 -7.27 -11.88
CA GLY A 83 2.18 -8.64 -12.18
C GLY A 83 0.67 -8.82 -12.18
N THR A 84 0.22 -10.07 -12.25
CA THR A 84 -1.20 -10.43 -12.29
C THR A 84 -1.69 -10.98 -10.96
N ILE A 85 -2.99 -10.81 -10.70
CA ILE A 85 -3.70 -11.49 -9.62
C ILE A 85 -4.13 -12.87 -10.14
N ASN A 86 -3.74 -13.94 -9.45
CA ASN A 86 -4.04 -15.30 -9.81
C ASN A 86 -5.04 -15.94 -8.83
N GLY A 87 -5.73 -16.99 -9.28
CA GLY A 87 -6.52 -17.86 -8.42
C GLY A 87 -5.64 -18.87 -7.67
N THR A 88 -6.26 -19.69 -6.84
CA THR A 88 -5.58 -20.73 -6.04
C THR A 88 -4.93 -21.82 -6.92
N ASP A 89 -5.33 -21.96 -8.17
CA ASP A 89 -4.71 -22.81 -9.18
C ASP A 89 -3.49 -22.17 -9.88
N ASN A 90 -3.06 -21.00 -9.41
CA ASN A 90 -1.99 -20.17 -9.97
C ASN A 90 -2.21 -19.74 -11.44
N LYS A 91 -3.45 -19.77 -11.91
CA LYS A 91 -3.85 -19.21 -13.20
C LYS A 91 -4.51 -17.85 -13.00
N PRO A 92 -4.60 -17.01 -14.04
CA PRO A 92 -5.30 -15.75 -13.93
C PRO A 92 -6.66 -15.93 -13.26
N PHE A 93 -6.93 -15.16 -12.21
CA PHE A 93 -8.12 -15.30 -11.39
C PHE A 93 -9.37 -15.19 -12.25
N LYS A 94 -10.33 -16.12 -12.05
CA LYS A 94 -11.62 -16.15 -12.75
C LYS A 94 -12.75 -16.11 -11.73
N THR A 95 -13.87 -15.49 -12.08
CA THR A 95 -15.09 -15.58 -11.29
C THR A 95 -15.64 -17.01 -11.32
N ARG A 96 -16.56 -17.34 -10.40
CA ARG A 96 -17.24 -18.66 -10.38
C ARG A 96 -17.94 -19.00 -11.70
N ASP A 97 -18.37 -17.98 -12.44
CA ASP A 97 -19.02 -18.10 -13.74
C ASP A 97 -18.00 -18.13 -14.92
N GLY A 98 -16.70 -18.22 -14.63
CA GLY A 98 -15.63 -18.31 -15.63
C GLY A 98 -15.19 -16.99 -16.27
N GLY A 99 -15.76 -15.86 -15.85
CA GLY A 99 -15.38 -14.51 -16.31
C GLY A 99 -14.12 -13.96 -15.67
N ILE A 100 -13.57 -12.88 -16.25
CA ILE A 100 -12.48 -12.09 -15.63
C ILE A 100 -13.10 -11.26 -14.51
N PRO A 101 -12.61 -11.32 -13.26
CA PRO A 101 -13.14 -10.53 -12.16
C PRO A 101 -12.87 -9.05 -12.38
N THR A 102 -13.88 -8.24 -12.17
CA THR A 102 -13.73 -6.78 -12.09
C THR A 102 -13.17 -6.39 -10.73
N LEU A 103 -12.55 -5.20 -10.62
CA LEU A 103 -12.15 -4.65 -9.33
C LEU A 103 -13.34 -4.57 -8.35
N ARG A 104 -14.51 -4.23 -8.85
CA ARG A 104 -15.75 -4.21 -8.05
C ARG A 104 -16.06 -5.56 -7.42
N TYR A 105 -15.92 -6.63 -8.18
CA TYR A 105 -16.12 -8.00 -7.66
C TYR A 105 -15.15 -8.33 -6.52
N LEU A 106 -13.87 -7.96 -6.65
CA LEU A 106 -12.86 -8.19 -5.60
C LEU A 106 -13.19 -7.40 -4.33
N ILE A 107 -13.58 -6.14 -4.46
CA ILE A 107 -14.00 -5.30 -3.34
C ILE A 107 -15.23 -5.91 -2.64
N ASP A 108 -16.29 -6.22 -3.40
CA ASP A 108 -17.52 -6.77 -2.84
C ASP A 108 -17.28 -8.12 -2.15
N THR A 109 -16.35 -8.93 -2.67
CA THR A 109 -15.94 -10.20 -2.07
C THR A 109 -15.20 -9.98 -0.75
N ALA A 110 -14.23 -9.08 -0.70
CA ALA A 110 -13.50 -8.76 0.52
C ALA A 110 -14.41 -8.16 1.61
N VAL A 111 -15.35 -7.28 1.23
CA VAL A 111 -16.32 -6.68 2.14
C VAL A 111 -17.27 -7.74 2.71
N ARG A 112 -17.81 -8.66 1.87
CA ARG A 112 -18.66 -9.76 2.33
C ARG A 112 -17.91 -10.68 3.30
N ALA A 113 -16.65 -11.01 3.01
CA ALA A 113 -15.84 -11.84 3.89
C ALA A 113 -15.58 -11.17 5.24
N ALA A 114 -15.29 -9.87 5.28
CA ALA A 114 -15.17 -9.09 6.51
C ALA A 114 -16.50 -9.06 7.29
N ARG A 115 -17.63 -8.85 6.61
CA ARG A 115 -18.96 -8.85 7.24
C ARG A 115 -19.29 -10.19 7.89
N LYS A 116 -19.01 -11.30 7.19
CA LYS A 116 -19.21 -12.64 7.71
C LYS A 116 -18.46 -12.89 9.03
N LYS A 117 -17.22 -12.40 9.14
CA LYS A 117 -16.42 -12.49 10.37
C LYS A 117 -16.99 -11.66 11.52
N MET A 118 -17.57 -10.50 11.24
CA MET A 118 -18.29 -9.69 12.24
C MET A 118 -19.54 -10.42 12.74
N GLU A 119 -20.32 -11.00 11.84
CA GLU A 119 -21.50 -11.79 12.18
C GLU A 119 -21.16 -13.04 13.01
N ALA A 120 -20.02 -13.66 12.75
CA ALA A 120 -19.48 -14.76 13.57
C ALA A 120 -18.95 -14.29 14.94
N GLY A 121 -18.93 -12.98 15.21
CA GLY A 121 -18.42 -12.40 16.46
C GLY A 121 -16.90 -12.44 16.60
N GLU A 122 -16.17 -12.59 15.51
CA GLU A 122 -14.71 -12.53 15.53
C GLU A 122 -14.20 -11.10 15.67
N MET A 123 -14.99 -10.09 15.25
CA MET A 123 -14.72 -8.66 15.41
C MET A 123 -16.01 -7.84 15.47
N GLY A 124 -15.94 -6.62 16.03
CA GLY A 124 -17.07 -5.69 16.02
C GLY A 124 -18.29 -6.09 16.86
N ARG A 125 -18.11 -6.83 17.95
CA ARG A 125 -19.22 -7.33 18.81
C ARG A 125 -20.08 -6.23 19.39
N ASP A 126 -19.50 -5.09 19.70
CA ASP A 126 -20.17 -3.96 20.35
C ASP A 126 -20.70 -2.91 19.34
N LEU A 127 -20.70 -3.25 18.05
CA LEU A 127 -21.13 -2.36 16.97
C LEU A 127 -22.58 -2.64 16.57
N THR A 128 -23.32 -1.58 16.26
CA THR A 128 -24.63 -1.69 15.63
C THR A 128 -24.51 -2.26 14.21
N PRO A 129 -25.58 -2.85 13.63
CA PRO A 129 -25.53 -3.39 12.26
C PRO A 129 -25.05 -2.37 11.22
N ALA A 130 -25.46 -1.10 11.32
CA ALA A 130 -25.01 -0.03 10.41
C ALA A 130 -23.52 0.31 10.58
N GLU A 131 -23.01 0.32 11.81
CA GLU A 131 -21.58 0.49 12.08
C GLU A 131 -20.79 -0.71 11.57
N GLN A 132 -21.31 -1.94 11.74
CA GLN A 132 -20.67 -3.14 11.21
C GLN A 132 -20.57 -3.10 9.69
N ASP A 133 -21.59 -2.63 8.96
CA ASP A 133 -21.52 -2.48 7.50
C ASP A 133 -20.43 -1.49 7.08
N LYS A 134 -20.34 -0.35 7.76
CA LYS A 134 -19.30 0.65 7.52
C LYS A 134 -17.90 0.10 7.81
N ILE A 135 -17.73 -0.58 8.94
CA ILE A 135 -16.44 -1.15 9.32
C ILE A 135 -16.06 -2.32 8.39
N ALA A 136 -17.03 -3.18 8.00
CA ALA A 136 -16.79 -4.26 7.04
C ALA A 136 -16.27 -3.72 5.71
N HIS A 137 -16.81 -2.59 5.24
CA HIS A 137 -16.32 -1.94 4.03
C HIS A 137 -14.86 -1.45 4.21
N ILE A 138 -14.58 -0.75 5.30
CA ILE A 138 -13.21 -0.27 5.61
C ILE A 138 -12.24 -1.44 5.69
N VAL A 139 -12.58 -2.48 6.44
CA VAL A 139 -11.73 -3.68 6.63
C VAL A 139 -11.51 -4.42 5.31
N GLY A 140 -12.58 -4.66 4.54
CA GLY A 140 -12.49 -5.37 3.27
C GLY A 140 -11.63 -4.63 2.24
N VAL A 141 -11.85 -3.32 2.06
CA VAL A 141 -11.05 -2.51 1.14
C VAL A 141 -9.60 -2.41 1.59
N SER A 142 -9.34 -2.19 2.89
CA SER A 142 -7.98 -2.12 3.41
C SER A 142 -7.26 -3.47 3.33
N ALA A 143 -7.97 -4.58 3.55
CA ALA A 143 -7.43 -5.92 3.38
C ALA A 143 -6.99 -6.18 1.93
N LEU A 144 -7.82 -5.81 0.95
CA LEU A 144 -7.50 -5.95 -0.47
C LEU A 144 -6.29 -5.10 -0.85
N LYS A 145 -6.27 -3.82 -0.48
CA LYS A 145 -5.14 -2.92 -0.74
C LYS A 145 -3.84 -3.43 -0.11
N PHE A 146 -3.90 -3.86 1.16
CA PHE A 146 -2.72 -4.37 1.84
C PHE A 146 -2.22 -5.68 1.21
N ALA A 147 -3.11 -6.59 0.83
CA ALA A 147 -2.73 -7.83 0.15
C ALA A 147 -2.01 -7.55 -1.17
N ASP A 148 -2.50 -6.59 -1.96
CA ASP A 148 -1.85 -6.18 -3.20
C ASP A 148 -0.49 -5.51 -2.95
N LEU A 149 -0.47 -4.46 -2.13
CA LEU A 149 0.72 -3.64 -1.87
C LEU A 149 1.80 -4.35 -1.04
N SER A 150 1.48 -5.45 -0.35
CA SER A 150 2.46 -6.24 0.42
C SER A 150 3.26 -7.22 -0.43
N ASN A 151 2.91 -7.38 -1.71
CA ASN A 151 3.67 -8.18 -2.66
C ASN A 151 4.66 -7.31 -3.44
N GLU A 152 5.76 -7.90 -3.84
CA GLU A 152 6.67 -7.26 -4.79
C GLU A 152 5.92 -7.02 -6.10
N ARG A 153 5.85 -5.76 -6.51
CA ARG A 153 5.02 -5.28 -7.62
C ARG A 153 5.12 -6.12 -8.90
N MET A 154 6.32 -6.58 -9.25
CA MET A 154 6.56 -7.36 -10.48
C MET A 154 6.12 -8.82 -10.36
N LYS A 155 5.81 -9.33 -9.18
CA LYS A 155 5.40 -10.72 -8.97
C LYS A 155 3.90 -10.87 -9.06
N ASN A 156 3.47 -12.03 -9.59
CA ASN A 156 2.09 -12.44 -9.49
C ASN A 156 1.78 -12.89 -8.05
N TYR A 157 0.56 -12.66 -7.58
CA TYR A 157 0.12 -13.16 -6.29
C TYR A 157 -1.23 -13.89 -6.37
N ILE A 158 -1.50 -14.75 -5.38
CA ILE A 158 -2.73 -15.54 -5.31
C ILE A 158 -3.75 -14.77 -4.46
N PHE A 159 -4.94 -14.56 -5.03
CA PHE A 159 -6.08 -14.04 -4.31
C PHE A 159 -6.77 -15.19 -3.54
N ASP A 160 -6.75 -15.10 -2.21
CA ASP A 160 -7.33 -16.06 -1.28
C ASP A 160 -8.24 -15.30 -0.30
N GLU A 161 -9.56 -15.52 -0.41
CA GLU A 161 -10.58 -14.79 0.37
C GLU A 161 -10.43 -15.00 1.88
N ASP A 162 -10.13 -16.24 2.31
CA ASP A 162 -10.03 -16.59 3.73
C ASP A 162 -8.77 -15.96 4.35
N LYS A 163 -7.66 -16.02 3.62
CA LYS A 163 -6.40 -15.41 4.04
C LYS A 163 -6.47 -13.88 4.06
N LEU A 164 -7.15 -13.30 3.07
CA LEU A 164 -7.29 -11.84 2.92
C LEU A 164 -7.90 -11.19 4.17
N THR A 165 -8.92 -11.83 4.76
CA THR A 165 -9.67 -11.29 5.89
C THR A 165 -9.29 -11.91 7.24
N SER A 166 -8.21 -12.71 7.28
CA SER A 166 -7.69 -13.26 8.54
C SER A 166 -7.19 -12.15 9.47
N THR A 167 -7.47 -12.28 10.75
CA THR A 167 -6.93 -11.43 11.81
C THR A 167 -5.55 -11.88 12.30
N GLU A 168 -5.02 -12.96 11.73
CA GLU A 168 -3.71 -13.51 12.01
C GLU A 168 -2.80 -13.44 10.78
N GLY A 169 -1.49 -13.35 11.01
CA GLY A 169 -0.49 -13.29 9.96
C GLY A 169 -0.36 -11.91 9.31
N LYS A 170 0.26 -11.86 8.12
CA LYS A 170 0.53 -10.60 7.39
C LYS A 170 -0.70 -10.19 6.57
N THR A 171 -1.68 -9.57 7.24
CA THR A 171 -2.99 -9.21 6.67
C THR A 171 -3.38 -7.78 7.02
N GLY A 172 -4.27 -7.19 6.21
CA GLY A 172 -4.85 -5.87 6.49
C GLY A 172 -5.60 -5.83 7.82
N PRO A 173 -6.53 -6.77 8.12
CA PRO A 173 -7.22 -6.81 9.40
C PRO A 173 -6.31 -6.88 10.62
N TYR A 174 -5.22 -7.66 10.57
CA TYR A 174 -4.22 -7.69 11.64
C TYR A 174 -3.63 -6.31 11.93
N LEU A 175 -3.27 -5.56 10.89
CA LEU A 175 -2.74 -4.19 11.03
C LEU A 175 -3.76 -3.24 11.62
N LEU A 176 -4.99 -3.25 11.07
CA LEU A 176 -6.07 -2.40 11.56
C LEU A 176 -6.37 -2.68 13.04
N TYR A 177 -6.38 -3.95 13.43
CA TYR A 177 -6.60 -4.35 14.82
C TYR A 177 -5.50 -3.82 15.74
N ALA A 178 -4.22 -3.92 15.35
CA ALA A 178 -3.12 -3.36 16.13
C ALA A 178 -3.25 -1.85 16.29
N MET A 179 -3.62 -1.12 15.22
CA MET A 179 -3.79 0.34 15.25
C MET A 179 -5.00 0.78 16.07
N VAL A 180 -6.14 0.07 15.97
CA VAL A 180 -7.31 0.30 16.83
C VAL A 180 -6.98 0.05 18.29
N ARG A 181 -6.15 -0.96 18.58
CA ARG A 181 -5.64 -1.22 19.94
C ARG A 181 -4.83 -0.03 20.47
N MET A 182 -3.92 0.54 19.66
CA MET A 182 -3.16 1.73 20.04
C MET A 182 -4.09 2.90 20.39
N LYS A 183 -5.09 3.18 19.53
CA LYS A 183 -6.11 4.21 19.79
C LYS A 183 -6.86 3.94 21.10
N SER A 184 -7.29 2.69 21.32
CA SER A 184 -8.03 2.27 22.52
C SER A 184 -7.20 2.43 23.80
N VAL A 185 -5.91 2.12 23.76
CA VAL A 185 -4.99 2.30 24.89
C VAL A 185 -4.92 3.78 25.27
N LEU A 186 -4.66 4.64 24.31
CA LEU A 186 -4.58 6.09 24.55
C LEU A 186 -5.90 6.64 25.09
N ALA A 187 -7.03 6.26 24.52
CA ALA A 187 -8.35 6.70 24.97
C ALA A 187 -8.67 6.23 26.40
N LYS A 188 -8.41 4.97 26.74
CA LYS A 188 -8.64 4.42 28.09
C LYS A 188 -7.76 5.08 29.16
N MET A 189 -6.57 5.52 28.78
CA MET A 189 -5.64 6.24 29.65
C MET A 189 -5.84 7.75 29.62
N GLN A 190 -6.87 8.25 28.95
CA GLN A 190 -7.16 9.68 28.75
C GLN A 190 -5.96 10.47 28.21
N ALA A 191 -5.09 9.79 27.47
CA ALA A 191 -3.92 10.38 26.86
C ALA A 191 -4.26 10.92 25.46
N THR A 192 -3.83 12.15 25.18
CA THR A 192 -3.94 12.67 23.80
C THR A 192 -3.03 11.89 22.86
N ALA A 193 -3.47 11.68 21.61
CA ALA A 193 -2.63 11.12 20.56
C ALA A 193 -1.64 12.16 19.98
N THR A 194 -1.77 13.43 20.34
CA THR A 194 -0.88 14.51 19.86
C THR A 194 0.51 14.35 20.45
N LEU A 195 1.52 14.44 19.61
CA LEU A 195 2.93 14.48 20.01
C LEU A 195 3.31 15.88 20.52
N SER A 196 4.20 15.92 21.51
CA SER A 196 4.79 17.14 22.05
C SER A 196 6.31 17.07 21.97
N PRO A 197 7.01 18.21 21.77
CA PRO A 197 8.47 18.26 21.84
C PRO A 197 9.04 17.80 23.20
N ASP A 198 8.25 17.90 24.25
CA ASP A 198 8.62 17.50 25.62
C ASP A 198 8.32 16.01 25.91
N ASP A 199 7.77 15.29 24.93
CA ASP A 199 7.48 13.87 25.06
C ASP A 199 8.79 13.07 25.02
N ALA A 200 9.23 12.58 26.18
CA ALA A 200 10.43 11.75 26.33
C ALA A 200 10.07 10.27 26.48
N VAL A 201 10.93 9.42 25.94
CA VAL A 201 10.84 7.97 26.09
C VAL A 201 12.02 7.48 26.93
N ARG A 202 11.71 6.79 28.03
CA ARG A 202 12.69 6.12 28.88
C ARG A 202 12.59 4.61 28.64
N ILE A 203 13.68 4.00 28.24
CA ILE A 203 13.74 2.55 27.98
C ILE A 203 14.13 1.79 29.24
N THR A 204 13.25 0.92 29.68
CA THR A 204 13.43 0.07 30.87
C THR A 204 13.31 -1.42 30.54
N ASP A 205 12.77 -1.75 29.36
CA ASP A 205 12.52 -3.12 28.93
C ASP A 205 13.02 -3.37 27.50
N PRO A 206 13.49 -4.59 27.16
CA PRO A 206 13.93 -4.94 25.81
C PRO A 206 12.87 -4.73 24.74
N ALA A 207 11.57 -4.96 25.03
CA ALA A 207 10.49 -4.77 24.06
C ALA A 207 10.28 -3.28 23.72
N GLU A 208 10.43 -2.39 24.71
CA GLU A 208 10.42 -0.92 24.50
C GLU A 208 11.55 -0.50 23.56
N ARG A 209 12.78 -1.04 23.81
CA ARG A 209 13.93 -0.77 22.96
C ARG A 209 13.74 -1.28 21.53
N HIS A 210 13.19 -2.47 21.39
CA HIS A 210 12.94 -3.08 20.07
C HIS A 210 11.98 -2.24 19.25
N LEU A 211 10.86 -1.81 19.85
CA LEU A 211 9.87 -0.94 19.22
C LEU A 211 10.48 0.43 18.85
N LEU A 212 11.29 1.04 19.72
CA LEU A 212 11.97 2.30 19.43
C LEU A 212 12.95 2.17 18.26
N LEU A 213 13.72 1.08 18.18
CA LEU A 213 14.63 0.83 17.05
C LEU A 213 13.86 0.62 15.75
N ARG A 214 12.66 0.00 15.80
CA ARG A 214 11.77 -0.10 14.64
C ARG A 214 11.33 1.29 14.16
N LEU A 215 10.92 2.16 15.07
CA LEU A 215 10.56 3.53 14.71
C LEU A 215 11.72 4.30 14.09
N TYR A 216 12.94 4.11 14.62
CA TYR A 216 14.14 4.75 14.09
C TYR A 216 14.51 4.30 12.68
N ALA A 217 14.14 3.07 12.29
CA ALA A 217 14.40 2.53 10.94
C ALA A 217 13.43 3.04 9.85
N LEU A 218 12.49 3.93 10.20
CA LEU A 218 11.52 4.48 9.23
C LEU A 218 12.17 5.20 8.04
N PRO A 219 13.13 6.13 8.23
CA PRO A 219 13.72 6.86 7.10
C PRO A 219 14.34 5.94 6.05
N ASP A 220 15.08 4.92 6.48
CA ASP A 220 15.72 3.95 5.57
C ASP A 220 14.67 3.14 4.80
N SER A 221 13.56 2.80 5.45
CA SER A 221 12.45 2.08 4.81
C SER A 221 11.74 2.95 3.78
N VAL A 222 11.54 4.23 4.07
CA VAL A 222 10.95 5.21 3.14
C VAL A 222 11.87 5.42 1.94
N GLN A 223 13.16 5.64 2.20
CA GLN A 223 14.15 5.84 1.13
C GLN A 223 14.22 4.62 0.21
N THR A 224 14.28 3.41 0.80
CA THR A 224 14.31 2.16 0.02
C THR A 224 13.04 1.98 -0.82
N ALA A 225 11.87 2.28 -0.27
CA ALA A 225 10.60 2.20 -0.99
C ALA A 225 10.54 3.20 -2.15
N TYR A 226 11.02 4.42 -1.93
CA TYR A 226 11.09 5.47 -2.94
C TYR A 226 12.04 5.11 -4.07
N ASP A 227 13.28 4.76 -3.78
CA ASP A 227 14.32 4.48 -4.78
C ASP A 227 13.95 3.29 -5.67
N ASN A 228 13.32 2.27 -5.09
CA ASN A 228 12.93 1.04 -5.81
C ASN A 228 11.49 1.07 -6.33
N ARG A 229 10.73 2.16 -6.12
CA ARG A 229 9.30 2.21 -6.44
C ARG A 229 8.55 1.00 -5.86
N ALA A 230 8.81 0.69 -4.58
CA ALA A 230 8.50 -0.58 -3.94
C ALA A 230 7.59 -0.40 -2.71
N PRO A 231 6.27 -0.21 -2.88
CA PRO A 231 5.34 -0.01 -1.76
C PRO A 231 5.32 -1.19 -0.78
N HIS A 232 5.70 -2.40 -1.21
CA HIS A 232 5.77 -3.56 -0.33
C HIS A 232 6.81 -3.40 0.81
N VAL A 233 7.83 -2.56 0.64
CA VAL A 233 8.80 -2.24 1.70
C VAL A 233 8.10 -1.51 2.85
N LEU A 234 7.22 -0.56 2.56
CA LEU A 234 6.42 0.14 3.58
C LEU A 234 5.36 -0.77 4.20
N ALA A 235 4.74 -1.64 3.40
CA ALA A 235 3.79 -2.63 3.90
C ALA A 235 4.47 -3.62 4.87
N ASP A 236 5.67 -4.09 4.55
CA ASP A 236 6.51 -4.92 5.44
C ASP A 236 6.91 -4.18 6.71
N TYR A 237 7.33 -2.95 6.58
CA TYR A 237 7.69 -2.11 7.73
C TYR A 237 6.49 -1.94 8.67
N LEU A 238 5.32 -1.58 8.15
CA LEU A 238 4.10 -1.41 8.93
C LEU A 238 3.69 -2.70 9.65
N PHE A 239 3.81 -3.85 8.98
CA PHE A 239 3.53 -5.14 9.59
C PHE A 239 4.49 -5.45 10.76
N LYS A 240 5.79 -5.25 10.56
CA LYS A 240 6.80 -5.44 11.60
C LYS A 240 6.60 -4.46 12.77
N LEU A 241 6.24 -3.21 12.47
CA LEU A 241 5.92 -2.22 13.51
C LEU A 241 4.72 -2.64 14.36
N ALA A 242 3.67 -3.20 13.72
CA ALA A 242 2.52 -3.73 14.42
C ALA A 242 2.86 -4.97 15.28
N GLN A 243 3.75 -5.84 14.81
CA GLN A 243 4.25 -6.97 15.60
C GLN A 243 5.05 -6.51 16.83
N ASP A 244 5.99 -5.58 16.63
CA ASP A 244 6.82 -5.04 17.71
C ASP A 244 5.96 -4.30 18.75
N PHE A 245 4.92 -3.57 18.30
CA PHE A 245 3.95 -2.96 19.20
C PHE A 245 3.13 -4.00 19.99
N ASN A 246 2.68 -5.06 19.35
CA ASN A 246 1.93 -6.12 20.05
C ASN A 246 2.79 -6.81 21.12
N LEU A 247 4.08 -7.06 20.84
CA LEU A 247 5.03 -7.57 21.82
C LEU A 247 5.22 -6.59 22.99
N PHE A 248 5.49 -5.31 22.69
CA PHE A 248 5.59 -4.26 23.68
C PHE A 248 4.33 -4.16 24.56
N TYR A 249 3.15 -4.19 23.94
CA TYR A 249 1.89 -4.10 24.68
C TYR A 249 1.64 -5.28 25.61
N HIS A 250 2.12 -6.48 25.21
CA HIS A 250 2.03 -7.69 26.02
C HIS A 250 3.02 -7.66 27.20
N ASP A 251 4.27 -7.32 26.94
CA ASP A 251 5.37 -7.46 27.92
C ASP A 251 5.51 -6.23 28.83
N CYS A 252 5.03 -5.07 28.40
CA CYS A 252 5.19 -3.80 29.10
C CYS A 252 3.83 -3.21 29.55
N PRO A 253 3.26 -3.66 30.69
CA PRO A 253 2.00 -3.13 31.19
C PRO A 253 2.02 -1.62 31.35
N ILE A 254 1.07 -0.91 30.70
CA ILE A 254 0.95 0.55 30.79
C ILE A 254 0.16 0.92 32.05
N LYS A 255 -1.00 0.25 32.24
CA LYS A 255 -1.84 0.46 33.42
C LYS A 255 -1.20 -0.17 34.65
N GLY A 256 -1.02 0.62 35.71
CA GLY A 256 -0.44 0.16 36.97
C GLY A 256 1.09 0.26 37.05
N ALA A 257 1.76 0.72 36.01
CA ALA A 257 3.15 1.13 36.09
C ALA A 257 3.29 2.43 36.92
N ASP A 258 4.49 2.72 37.39
CA ASP A 258 4.76 4.04 38.05
C ASP A 258 4.52 5.18 37.04
N PRO A 259 4.26 6.41 37.53
CA PRO A 259 3.84 7.52 36.66
C PRO A 259 4.83 7.86 35.54
N GLU A 260 6.14 7.76 35.78
CA GLU A 260 7.17 8.07 34.79
C GLU A 260 7.20 6.98 33.70
N THR A 261 7.21 5.72 34.08
CA THR A 261 7.15 4.57 33.15
C THR A 261 5.86 4.59 32.36
N GLN A 262 4.71 4.86 33.00
CA GLN A 262 3.44 4.98 32.33
C GLN A 262 3.45 6.09 31.27
N LYS A 263 3.95 7.29 31.64
CA LYS A 263 4.09 8.41 30.69
C LYS A 263 4.98 8.03 29.51
N SER A 264 6.13 7.43 29.77
CA SER A 264 7.07 6.97 28.74
C SER A 264 6.43 5.97 27.77
N ARG A 265 5.71 4.95 28.27
CA ARG A 265 5.03 3.93 27.46
C ARG A 265 3.87 4.51 26.65
N LEU A 266 3.14 5.46 27.19
CA LEU A 266 2.11 6.21 26.46
C LEU A 266 2.75 7.05 25.34
N THR A 267 3.86 7.70 25.60
CA THR A 267 4.62 8.44 24.59
C THR A 267 5.08 7.52 23.46
N LEU A 268 5.66 6.36 23.77
CA LEU A 268 6.05 5.36 22.78
C LEU A 268 4.85 4.87 21.95
N THR A 269 3.69 4.67 22.60
CA THR A 269 2.43 4.30 21.90
C THR A 269 1.97 5.41 20.95
N LYS A 270 2.06 6.68 21.33
CA LYS A 270 1.74 7.83 20.47
C LYS A 270 2.62 7.87 19.22
N TYR A 271 3.95 7.75 19.39
CA TYR A 271 4.89 7.73 18.27
C TYR A 271 4.58 6.56 17.32
N THR A 272 4.31 5.38 17.89
CA THR A 272 3.97 4.20 17.09
C THR A 272 2.68 4.41 16.30
N LEU A 273 1.64 4.95 16.93
CA LEU A 273 0.37 5.23 16.25
C LEU A 273 0.54 6.29 15.16
N HIS A 274 1.31 7.34 15.43
CA HIS A 274 1.57 8.39 14.43
C HIS A 274 2.27 7.83 13.19
N VAL A 275 3.37 7.10 13.37
CA VAL A 275 4.11 6.48 12.27
C VAL A 275 3.24 5.46 11.53
N ALA A 276 2.54 4.59 12.27
CA ALA A 276 1.66 3.59 11.65
C ALA A 276 0.54 4.25 10.84
N SER A 277 -0.07 5.33 11.35
CA SER A 277 -1.13 6.08 10.65
C SER A 277 -0.61 6.76 9.39
N THR A 278 0.57 7.37 9.45
CA THR A 278 1.21 8.01 8.29
C THR A 278 1.49 6.99 7.18
N ILE A 279 2.02 5.80 7.53
CA ILE A 279 2.29 4.77 6.53
C ILE A 279 0.99 4.16 6.00
N ALA A 280 0.00 3.94 6.88
CA ALA A 280 -1.31 3.45 6.45
C ALA A 280 -1.95 4.41 5.44
N ASP A 281 -1.87 5.72 5.67
CA ASP A 281 -2.37 6.75 4.75
C ASP A 281 -1.65 6.70 3.40
N VAL A 282 -0.32 6.64 3.40
CA VAL A 282 0.50 6.47 2.17
C VAL A 282 0.11 5.22 1.38
N LEU A 283 -0.20 4.11 2.08
CA LEU A 283 -0.68 2.87 1.47
C LEU A 283 -2.19 2.91 1.12
N GLY A 284 -2.86 4.01 1.39
CA GLY A 284 -4.30 4.18 1.15
C GLY A 284 -5.19 3.31 2.03
N LEU A 285 -4.70 2.90 3.21
CA LEU A 285 -5.46 2.11 4.18
C LEU A 285 -6.25 3.04 5.11
N THR A 286 -7.54 2.80 5.23
CA THR A 286 -8.39 3.52 6.18
C THR A 286 -8.41 2.78 7.52
N VAL A 287 -8.07 3.48 8.60
CA VAL A 287 -8.04 2.91 9.95
C VAL A 287 -9.29 3.32 10.72
N PRO A 288 -10.17 2.38 11.07
CA PRO A 288 -11.38 2.70 11.84
C PRO A 288 -11.03 3.10 13.28
N ASP A 289 -11.98 3.72 13.98
CA ASP A 289 -11.81 4.07 15.39
C ASP A 289 -12.10 2.91 16.33
N LYS A 290 -12.95 1.97 15.87
CA LYS A 290 -13.33 0.74 16.58
C LYS A 290 -13.35 -0.43 15.58
N MET A 291 -13.09 -1.60 16.10
CA MET A 291 -13.14 -2.84 15.30
C MET A 291 -13.47 -4.05 16.18
#